data_322b0dd09f23861ee59e736dede6ff1f
#
_entry.id   322b0dd09f23861ee59e736dede6ff1f
#
_cell.length_a   1.000
_cell.length_b   1.000
_cell.length_c   1.000
_cell.angle_alpha   90.00
_cell.angle_beta   90.00
_cell.angle_gamma   90.00
#
_symmetry.space_group_name_H-M   'P 1'
#
loop_
_entity.id
_entity.type
_entity.pdbx_description
1 polymer ?
#
loop_
_entity_poly.entity_id
_entity_poly.type
_entity_poly.pdbx_seq_one_letter_code
_entity_poly.pdbx_strand_id
1 'polypeptide(L)'
;MIVERTFSAVRVSCFAAMKPSLDLRRTIDAIYRAESGRILATLVRWLGGDLELAEEAMHEAFAAALETWPDTGIPQKPRPWLLSTGRFKAIDVLRRRGRSKAGQNDLIVALEAPVDEEPPVDDDEMEDDRVRLFFICCHPALPPEAQVALTLREVCGLTTEEIAQAFLVTTATLAQRIVRAKAVIRAKSIPYQAPASHELPARLGAVLHVVYLVFNAGYSGHTKAATLSVEAIRLGRVLFDLLPQPEVMGLLGLMLLQESRRAARCTLEGEMILIDDQDRSLWNRDQITEGIALTENALRSRRFGAYTLQAAIAAVHAESASPAATDWHQIVLLYDRLLAIQPSPVVELNRAVAVAIHEGPERGLALVEALLAKGELVGYHLAHAARADLCRRLDRLDEARASYETALSLARQEPERRFLLRRLDEMKK
;
A
#
# COMPACT_ATOMS: atom_id res chain seq x y z
N MET A 1 -5.35 -9.16 -24.38
CA MET A 1 -6.74 -9.50 -24.77
C MET A 1 -7.05 -11.00 -24.73
N ILE A 2 -6.07 -11.92 -24.80
CA ILE A 2 -6.29 -13.37 -24.70
C ILE A 2 -6.18 -13.85 -23.24
N VAL A 3 -5.32 -13.29 -22.43
CA VAL A 3 -5.05 -13.72 -21.05
C VAL A 3 -6.18 -13.33 -20.07
N GLU A 4 -6.83 -12.19 -20.28
CA GLU A 4 -7.96 -11.76 -19.44
C GLU A 4 -9.25 -12.56 -19.67
N ARG A 5 -9.46 -13.03 -20.90
CA ARG A 5 -10.57 -13.95 -21.17
C ARG A 5 -10.41 -15.31 -20.50
N THR A 6 -9.18 -15.74 -20.20
CA THR A 6 -8.95 -17.03 -19.57
C THR A 6 -9.34 -17.04 -18.09
N PHE A 7 -9.09 -15.94 -17.33
CA PHE A 7 -9.44 -15.93 -15.90
C PHE A 7 -10.92 -15.61 -15.65
N SER A 8 -11.54 -14.77 -16.47
CA SER A 8 -13.00 -14.57 -16.45
C SER A 8 -13.73 -15.76 -17.12
N ALA A 9 -13.15 -16.37 -18.15
CA ALA A 9 -13.75 -17.52 -18.85
C ALA A 9 -13.47 -18.85 -18.13
N VAL A 10 -12.35 -19.02 -17.43
CA VAL A 10 -12.11 -20.19 -16.57
C VAL A 10 -13.07 -20.18 -15.36
N ARG A 11 -13.52 -19.00 -14.90
CA ARG A 11 -14.66 -18.92 -13.97
C ARG A 11 -16.02 -19.32 -14.59
N VAL A 12 -16.19 -19.32 -15.90
CA VAL A 12 -17.53 -19.50 -16.51
C VAL A 12 -17.63 -20.69 -17.46
N SER A 13 -16.57 -21.17 -18.10
CA SER A 13 -16.70 -22.10 -19.25
C SER A 13 -16.18 -23.54 -19.07
N CYS A 14 -15.45 -23.88 -17.97
CA CYS A 14 -15.02 -25.27 -17.71
C CYS A 14 -15.84 -26.01 -16.61
N PHE A 15 -17.01 -25.52 -16.24
CA PHE A 15 -17.79 -26.05 -15.11
C PHE A 15 -19.06 -26.81 -15.54
N ALA A 16 -18.92 -27.78 -16.43
CA ALA A 16 -20.03 -28.72 -16.70
C ALA A 16 -19.90 -30.08 -16.01
N ALA A 17 -18.81 -30.34 -15.23
CA ALA A 17 -18.66 -31.58 -14.48
C ALA A 17 -18.10 -31.31 -13.08
N MET A 18 -18.89 -31.62 -12.08
CA MET A 18 -18.63 -31.56 -10.61
C MET A 18 -18.13 -30.19 -10.08
N LYS A 19 -19.05 -29.45 -9.46
CA LYS A 19 -18.75 -28.22 -8.72
C LYS A 19 -17.94 -28.57 -7.47
N PRO A 20 -16.68 -28.06 -7.30
CA PRO A 20 -15.99 -28.18 -6.03
C PRO A 20 -16.86 -27.58 -4.92
N SER A 21 -16.83 -28.18 -3.71
CA SER A 21 -17.60 -27.68 -2.59
C SER A 21 -17.29 -26.20 -2.35
N LEU A 22 -18.25 -25.45 -1.82
CA LEU A 22 -18.08 -24.00 -1.56
C LEU A 22 -16.87 -23.77 -0.62
N ASP A 23 -16.62 -24.70 0.28
CA ASP A 23 -15.50 -24.67 1.24
C ASP A 23 -14.14 -24.89 0.57
N LEU A 24 -14.05 -25.78 -0.41
CA LEU A 24 -12.80 -26.01 -1.14
C LEU A 24 -12.40 -24.77 -1.97
N ARG A 25 -13.36 -24.11 -2.61
CA ARG A 25 -13.08 -22.87 -3.34
C ARG A 25 -12.58 -21.78 -2.41
N ARG A 26 -13.22 -21.58 -1.25
CA ARG A 26 -12.78 -20.60 -0.24
C ARG A 26 -11.36 -20.91 0.25
N THR A 27 -11.04 -22.19 0.44
CA THR A 27 -9.71 -22.60 0.86
C THR A 27 -8.67 -22.33 -0.23
N ILE A 28 -8.97 -22.64 -1.50
CA ILE A 28 -8.06 -22.33 -2.63
C ILE A 28 -7.90 -20.81 -2.79
N ASP A 29 -8.96 -20.01 -2.66
CA ASP A 29 -8.88 -18.55 -2.67
C ASP A 29 -8.00 -18.01 -1.51
N ALA A 30 -8.09 -18.62 -0.32
CA ALA A 30 -7.24 -18.26 0.80
C ALA A 30 -5.76 -18.63 0.56
N ILE A 31 -5.48 -19.81 -0.02
CA ILE A 31 -4.13 -20.22 -0.43
C ILE A 31 -3.59 -19.28 -1.51
N TYR A 32 -4.40 -18.92 -2.50
CA TYR A 32 -4.00 -17.97 -3.54
C TYR A 32 -3.56 -16.62 -2.93
N ARG A 33 -4.37 -16.05 -2.05
CA ARG A 33 -4.06 -14.77 -1.37
C ARG A 33 -2.79 -14.86 -0.50
N ALA A 34 -2.55 -15.98 0.15
CA ALA A 34 -1.39 -16.16 1.02
C ALA A 34 -0.10 -16.44 0.25
N GLU A 35 -0.18 -17.22 -0.84
CA GLU A 35 0.98 -17.85 -1.45
C GLU A 35 1.29 -17.38 -2.88
N SER A 36 0.33 -16.75 -3.60
CA SER A 36 0.53 -16.40 -5.02
C SER A 36 1.76 -15.54 -5.26
N GLY A 37 2.00 -14.52 -4.42
CA GLY A 37 3.18 -13.66 -4.55
C GLY A 37 4.51 -14.40 -4.34
N ARG A 38 4.54 -15.40 -3.44
CA ARG A 38 5.71 -16.26 -3.21
C ARG A 38 5.94 -17.19 -4.39
N ILE A 39 4.88 -17.86 -4.84
CA ILE A 39 4.93 -18.79 -5.98
C ILE A 39 5.36 -18.06 -7.24
N LEU A 40 4.75 -16.89 -7.51
CA LEU A 40 5.10 -16.07 -8.66
C LEU A 40 6.58 -15.66 -8.62
N ALA A 41 7.05 -15.16 -7.49
CA ALA A 41 8.44 -14.72 -7.31
C ALA A 41 9.44 -15.84 -7.67
N THR A 42 9.21 -17.04 -7.15
CA THR A 42 10.05 -18.20 -7.43
C THR A 42 9.97 -18.64 -8.89
N LEU A 43 8.76 -18.66 -9.48
CA LEU A 43 8.58 -18.99 -10.89
C LEU A 43 9.27 -17.96 -11.80
N VAL A 44 9.20 -16.66 -11.50
CA VAL A 44 9.91 -15.62 -12.25
C VAL A 44 11.42 -15.87 -12.25
N ARG A 45 12.02 -16.23 -11.09
CA ARG A 45 13.41 -16.60 -11.00
C ARG A 45 13.75 -17.80 -11.88
N TRP A 46 12.99 -18.89 -11.77
CA TRP A 46 13.23 -20.10 -12.54
C TRP A 46 13.06 -19.90 -14.04
N LEU A 47 12.21 -18.97 -14.45
CA LEU A 47 11.92 -18.63 -15.84
C LEU A 47 12.77 -17.48 -16.39
N GLY A 48 13.92 -17.17 -15.74
CA GLY A 48 14.88 -16.20 -16.23
C GLY A 48 14.37 -14.75 -16.24
N GLY A 49 13.40 -14.43 -15.36
CA GLY A 49 12.85 -13.07 -15.23
C GLY A 49 11.59 -12.82 -16.11
N ASP A 50 11.07 -13.84 -16.82
CA ASP A 50 9.87 -13.69 -17.62
C ASP A 50 8.60 -13.70 -16.74
N LEU A 51 8.18 -12.49 -16.33
CA LEU A 51 7.03 -12.27 -15.45
C LEU A 51 5.71 -12.77 -16.10
N GLU A 52 5.55 -12.60 -17.42
CA GLU A 52 4.32 -13.02 -18.10
C GLU A 52 4.19 -14.55 -18.15
N LEU A 53 5.29 -15.24 -18.45
CA LEU A 53 5.33 -16.70 -18.47
C LEU A 53 5.13 -17.29 -17.07
N ALA A 54 5.75 -16.67 -16.05
CA ALA A 54 5.60 -17.08 -14.67
C ALA A 54 4.16 -16.94 -14.17
N GLU A 55 3.49 -15.84 -14.50
CA GLU A 55 2.08 -15.62 -14.18
C GLU A 55 1.18 -16.64 -14.87
N GLU A 56 1.39 -16.89 -16.16
CA GLU A 56 0.65 -17.91 -16.91
C GLU A 56 0.81 -19.29 -16.25
N ALA A 57 2.05 -19.68 -15.92
CA ALA A 57 2.36 -20.95 -15.26
C ALA A 57 1.71 -21.06 -13.87
N MET A 58 1.74 -20.00 -13.08
CA MET A 58 1.08 -19.94 -11.77
C MET A 58 -0.44 -20.10 -11.90
N HIS A 59 -1.06 -19.39 -12.82
CA HIS A 59 -2.52 -19.51 -13.04
C HIS A 59 -2.92 -20.92 -13.49
N GLU A 60 -2.14 -21.54 -14.37
CA GLU A 60 -2.35 -22.92 -14.79
C GLU A 60 -2.17 -23.92 -13.64
N ALA A 61 -1.24 -23.64 -12.69
CA ALA A 61 -1.07 -24.48 -11.50
C ALA A 61 -2.29 -24.39 -10.56
N PHE A 62 -2.83 -23.20 -10.34
CA PHE A 62 -4.04 -23.03 -9.53
C PHE A 62 -5.29 -23.59 -10.25
N ALA A 63 -5.36 -23.50 -11.59
CA ALA A 63 -6.42 -24.16 -12.37
C ALA A 63 -6.35 -25.69 -12.21
N ALA A 64 -5.16 -26.28 -12.27
CA ALA A 64 -4.96 -27.71 -12.03
C ALA A 64 -5.33 -28.11 -10.58
N ALA A 65 -5.07 -27.24 -9.60
CA ALA A 65 -5.49 -27.48 -8.21
C ALA A 65 -7.02 -27.53 -8.07
N LEU A 66 -7.75 -26.63 -8.76
CA LEU A 66 -9.21 -26.63 -8.81
C LEU A 66 -9.80 -27.90 -9.44
N GLU A 67 -9.07 -28.53 -10.37
CA GLU A 67 -9.47 -29.77 -11.04
C GLU A 67 -9.10 -31.00 -10.23
N THR A 68 -7.92 -31.02 -9.57
CA THR A 68 -7.34 -32.24 -8.97
C THR A 68 -7.69 -32.37 -7.48
N TRP A 69 -7.68 -31.28 -6.72
CA TRP A 69 -7.89 -31.33 -5.26
C TRP A 69 -9.31 -31.70 -4.81
N PRO A 70 -10.38 -31.55 -5.60
CA PRO A 70 -11.68 -32.13 -5.25
C PRO A 70 -11.64 -33.64 -5.04
N ASP A 71 -10.81 -34.36 -5.78
CA ASP A 71 -10.72 -35.81 -5.76
C ASP A 71 -9.60 -36.33 -4.86
N THR A 72 -8.45 -35.63 -4.82
CA THR A 72 -7.25 -36.08 -4.09
C THR A 72 -7.12 -35.48 -2.68
N GLY A 73 -7.91 -34.45 -2.39
CA GLY A 73 -7.72 -33.61 -1.20
C GLY A 73 -6.63 -32.57 -1.40
N ILE A 74 -6.62 -31.55 -0.52
CA ILE A 74 -5.57 -30.52 -0.49
C ILE A 74 -4.29 -31.14 0.07
N PRO A 75 -3.13 -31.01 -0.62
CA PRO A 75 -1.85 -31.50 -0.09
C PRO A 75 -1.52 -30.86 1.27
N GLN A 76 -0.81 -31.59 2.14
CA GLN A 76 -0.31 -31.03 3.41
C GLN A 76 0.56 -29.78 3.19
N LYS A 77 1.32 -29.75 2.09
CA LYS A 77 2.14 -28.63 1.65
C LYS A 77 1.66 -28.15 0.26
N PRO A 78 0.68 -27.25 0.19
CA PRO A 78 0.13 -26.79 -1.08
C PRO A 78 1.14 -26.07 -1.98
N ARG A 79 2.07 -25.30 -1.39
CA ARG A 79 3.05 -24.46 -2.11
C ARG A 79 4.01 -25.30 -2.96
N PRO A 80 4.72 -26.32 -2.46
CA PRO A 80 5.58 -27.19 -3.30
C PRO A 80 4.83 -27.82 -4.45
N TRP A 81 3.60 -28.28 -4.23
CA TRP A 81 2.76 -28.87 -5.28
C TRP A 81 2.44 -27.82 -6.37
N LEU A 82 2.08 -26.59 -6.00
CA LEU A 82 1.79 -25.50 -6.94
C LEU A 82 3.05 -25.08 -7.71
N LEU A 83 4.21 -24.99 -7.07
CA LEU A 83 5.48 -24.68 -7.72
C LEU A 83 5.88 -25.76 -8.72
N SER A 84 5.80 -27.05 -8.33
CA SER A 84 6.08 -28.17 -9.22
C SER A 84 5.14 -28.18 -10.41
N THR A 85 3.84 -28.04 -10.17
CA THR A 85 2.83 -27.98 -11.25
C THR A 85 3.07 -26.78 -12.16
N GLY A 86 3.33 -25.60 -11.63
CA GLY A 86 3.66 -24.40 -12.41
C GLY A 86 4.90 -24.57 -13.27
N ARG A 87 5.95 -25.20 -12.75
CA ARG A 87 7.16 -25.55 -13.49
C ARG A 87 6.84 -26.44 -14.70
N PHE A 88 6.08 -27.53 -14.52
CA PHE A 88 5.66 -28.38 -15.63
C PHE A 88 4.82 -27.63 -16.67
N LYS A 89 3.89 -26.81 -16.22
CA LYS A 89 3.07 -25.97 -17.11
C LYS A 89 3.91 -24.97 -17.91
N ALA A 90 4.92 -24.35 -17.29
CA ALA A 90 5.86 -23.47 -17.99
C ALA A 90 6.63 -24.22 -19.08
N ILE A 91 7.13 -25.45 -18.80
CA ILE A 91 7.80 -26.29 -19.79
C ILE A 91 6.87 -26.57 -20.97
N ASP A 92 5.60 -26.90 -20.72
CA ASP A 92 4.62 -27.17 -21.79
C ASP A 92 4.35 -25.93 -22.65
N VAL A 93 4.28 -24.75 -22.05
CA VAL A 93 4.14 -23.47 -22.77
C VAL A 93 5.39 -23.18 -23.61
N LEU A 94 6.59 -23.35 -23.04
CA LEU A 94 7.86 -23.17 -23.74
C LEU A 94 8.00 -24.14 -24.91
N ARG A 95 7.68 -25.42 -24.74
CA ARG A 95 7.70 -26.42 -25.83
C ARG A 95 6.73 -26.06 -26.97
N ARG A 96 5.54 -25.55 -26.61
CA ARG A 96 4.56 -25.06 -27.63
C ARG A 96 5.05 -23.82 -28.37
N ARG A 97 5.70 -22.86 -27.63
CA ARG A 97 6.28 -21.65 -28.24
C ARG A 97 7.62 -21.91 -28.93
N GLY A 98 8.37 -22.94 -28.52
CA GLY A 98 9.80 -23.19 -28.76
C GLY A 98 10.15 -23.86 -30.08
N ARG A 99 9.27 -23.91 -31.07
CA ARG A 99 9.73 -24.34 -32.40
C ARG A 99 10.63 -23.32 -33.13
N SER A 100 11.07 -22.23 -32.47
CA SER A 100 11.69 -21.10 -33.15
C SER A 100 12.90 -20.41 -32.51
N LYS A 101 13.40 -20.73 -31.29
CA LYS A 101 14.53 -20.00 -30.69
C LYS A 101 15.51 -20.89 -29.90
N ALA A 102 16.82 -20.81 -30.22
CA ALA A 102 17.89 -21.61 -29.60
C ALA A 102 18.02 -21.43 -28.07
N GLY A 103 17.85 -20.21 -27.53
CA GLY A 103 17.98 -19.95 -26.07
C GLY A 103 16.85 -20.49 -25.21
N GLN A 104 15.74 -20.95 -25.79
CA GLN A 104 14.64 -21.57 -25.06
C GLN A 104 14.90 -23.04 -24.72
N ASN A 105 15.73 -23.72 -25.50
CA ASN A 105 16.11 -25.11 -25.23
C ASN A 105 16.96 -25.23 -23.97
N ASP A 106 17.87 -24.30 -23.73
CA ASP A 106 18.72 -24.30 -22.52
C ASP A 106 17.88 -24.11 -21.25
N LEU A 107 16.87 -23.24 -21.32
CA LEU A 107 15.93 -23.02 -20.21
C LEU A 107 15.07 -24.27 -19.96
N ILE A 108 14.58 -24.94 -21.02
CA ILE A 108 13.80 -26.17 -20.89
C ILE A 108 14.66 -27.26 -20.23
N VAL A 109 15.91 -27.44 -20.68
CA VAL A 109 16.83 -28.42 -20.12
C VAL A 109 17.12 -28.12 -18.63
N ALA A 110 17.31 -26.84 -18.28
CA ALA A 110 17.48 -26.44 -16.88
C ALA A 110 16.22 -26.70 -16.03
N LEU A 111 15.05 -26.51 -16.60
CA LEU A 111 13.79 -26.80 -15.92
C LEU A 111 13.45 -28.32 -15.88
N GLU A 112 13.96 -29.14 -16.78
CA GLU A 112 13.76 -30.59 -16.84
C GLU A 112 14.77 -31.37 -16.02
N ALA A 113 15.85 -30.73 -15.56
CA ALA A 113 16.87 -31.38 -14.73
C ALA A 113 16.18 -32.08 -13.55
N PRO A 114 16.49 -33.38 -13.29
CA PRO A 114 15.86 -34.09 -12.18
C PRO A 114 16.20 -33.34 -10.89
N VAL A 115 15.16 -32.87 -10.24
CA VAL A 115 15.26 -32.45 -8.85
C VAL A 115 14.96 -33.73 -8.08
N ASP A 116 16.02 -34.36 -7.58
CA ASP A 116 15.89 -35.50 -6.69
C ASP A 116 15.11 -35.01 -5.44
N GLU A 117 13.90 -35.55 -5.30
CA GLU A 117 12.91 -35.18 -4.28
C GLU A 117 12.41 -33.72 -4.39
N GLU A 118 11.13 -33.47 -4.00
CA GLU A 118 10.49 -32.13 -3.99
C GLU A 118 11.53 -31.04 -3.77
N PRO A 119 11.72 -30.08 -4.72
CA PRO A 119 12.78 -29.08 -4.58
C PRO A 119 12.72 -28.55 -3.16
N PRO A 120 13.81 -28.61 -2.38
CA PRO A 120 13.82 -28.00 -1.08
C PRO A 120 13.44 -26.55 -1.33
N VAL A 121 12.21 -26.20 -0.95
CA VAL A 121 11.77 -24.83 -0.98
C VAL A 121 12.49 -24.22 0.20
N ASP A 122 13.68 -23.70 -0.06
CA ASP A 122 14.42 -22.92 0.92
C ASP A 122 13.60 -21.66 1.16
N ASP A 123 13.04 -21.55 2.35
CA ASP A 123 12.24 -20.38 2.72
C ASP A 123 13.09 -19.10 2.60
N ASP A 124 14.39 -19.15 2.86
CA ASP A 124 15.31 -18.02 2.72
C ASP A 124 15.46 -17.57 1.23
N GLU A 125 15.62 -18.53 0.29
CA GLU A 125 15.68 -18.21 -1.15
C GLU A 125 14.35 -17.61 -1.65
N MET A 126 13.23 -18.08 -1.13
CA MET A 126 11.91 -17.53 -1.49
C MET A 126 11.69 -16.13 -0.94
N GLU A 127 12.20 -15.82 0.24
CA GLU A 127 12.16 -14.47 0.80
C GLU A 127 12.94 -13.51 -0.08
N ASP A 128 14.14 -13.88 -0.52
CA ASP A 128 14.94 -13.14 -1.50
C ASP A 128 14.19 -12.92 -2.82
N ASP A 129 13.46 -13.92 -3.33
CA ASP A 129 12.68 -13.78 -4.55
C ASP A 129 11.53 -12.78 -4.39
N ARG A 130 10.88 -12.73 -3.22
CA ARG A 130 9.84 -11.73 -2.92
C ARG A 130 10.41 -10.31 -2.90
N VAL A 131 11.60 -10.13 -2.33
CA VAL A 131 12.29 -8.84 -2.37
C VAL A 131 12.50 -8.40 -3.83
N ARG A 132 12.98 -9.31 -4.69
CA ARG A 132 13.17 -9.05 -6.13
C ARG A 132 11.86 -8.64 -6.80
N LEU A 133 10.75 -9.33 -6.48
CA LEU A 133 9.42 -9.02 -7.02
C LEU A 133 8.96 -7.62 -6.62
N PHE A 134 9.17 -7.21 -5.37
CA PHE A 134 8.88 -5.83 -4.95
C PHE A 134 9.66 -4.81 -5.80
N PHE A 135 10.97 -5.02 -5.95
CA PHE A 135 11.82 -4.07 -6.66
C PHE A 135 11.54 -3.98 -8.16
N ILE A 136 11.05 -5.06 -8.79
CA ILE A 136 10.63 -5.00 -10.19
C ILE A 136 9.28 -4.29 -10.34
N CYS A 137 8.31 -4.57 -9.48
CA CYS A 137 7.00 -3.91 -9.48
C CYS A 137 7.09 -2.40 -9.19
N CYS A 138 8.03 -2.00 -8.32
CA CYS A 138 8.27 -0.61 -7.95
C CYS A 138 9.44 0.03 -8.72
N HIS A 139 9.78 -0.47 -9.92
CA HIS A 139 10.90 0.05 -10.68
C HIS A 139 10.65 1.50 -11.14
N PRO A 140 11.64 2.44 -11.02
CA PRO A 140 11.47 3.86 -11.38
C PRO A 140 11.12 4.12 -12.85
N ALA A 141 11.33 3.15 -13.72
CA ALA A 141 10.92 3.23 -15.13
C ALA A 141 9.40 3.14 -15.32
N LEU A 142 8.66 2.75 -14.30
CA LEU A 142 7.19 2.65 -14.30
C LEU A 142 6.57 3.90 -13.68
N PRO A 143 5.43 4.39 -14.21
CA PRO A 143 4.66 5.44 -13.55
C PRO A 143 4.14 4.98 -12.16
N PRO A 144 3.98 5.88 -11.17
CA PRO A 144 3.53 5.53 -9.82
C PRO A 144 2.24 4.70 -9.78
N GLU A 145 1.25 5.02 -10.61
CA GLU A 145 -0.02 4.29 -10.66
C GLU A 145 0.14 2.86 -11.21
N ALA A 146 1.15 2.64 -12.04
CA ALA A 146 1.48 1.30 -12.55
C ALA A 146 2.26 0.49 -11.51
N GLN A 147 3.14 1.13 -10.75
CA GLN A 147 3.85 0.51 -9.64
C GLN A 147 2.85 0.01 -8.58
N VAL A 148 1.89 0.86 -8.18
CA VAL A 148 0.81 0.49 -7.25
C VAL A 148 -0.01 -0.70 -7.79
N ALA A 149 -0.45 -0.62 -9.05
CA ALA A 149 -1.27 -1.66 -9.67
C ALA A 149 -0.55 -3.01 -9.74
N LEU A 150 0.73 -3.01 -10.13
CA LEU A 150 1.55 -4.24 -10.17
C LEU A 150 1.80 -4.79 -8.77
N THR A 151 2.16 -3.96 -7.80
CA THR A 151 2.42 -4.42 -6.44
C THR A 151 1.18 -5.08 -5.84
N LEU A 152 0.02 -4.48 -5.97
CA LEU A 152 -1.23 -5.06 -5.47
C LEU A 152 -1.59 -6.35 -6.18
N ARG A 153 -1.35 -6.43 -7.49
CA ARG A 153 -1.66 -7.61 -8.28
C ARG A 153 -0.69 -8.76 -8.00
N GLU A 154 0.62 -8.50 -8.15
CA GLU A 154 1.65 -9.55 -8.21
C GLU A 154 2.20 -9.93 -6.83
N VAL A 155 2.27 -8.96 -5.90
CA VAL A 155 2.79 -9.22 -4.55
C VAL A 155 1.67 -9.54 -3.57
N CYS A 156 0.51 -8.85 -3.67
CA CYS A 156 -0.62 -9.04 -2.76
C CYS A 156 -1.63 -10.07 -3.24
N GLY A 157 -1.62 -10.46 -4.52
CA GLY A 157 -2.57 -11.40 -5.10
C GLY A 157 -4.00 -10.85 -5.23
N LEU A 158 -4.18 -9.52 -5.25
CA LEU A 158 -5.49 -8.92 -5.48
C LEU A 158 -5.92 -9.07 -6.95
N THR A 159 -7.22 -9.22 -7.16
CA THR A 159 -7.76 -9.27 -8.52
C THR A 159 -7.80 -7.90 -9.17
N THR A 160 -7.81 -7.84 -10.50
CA THR A 160 -7.92 -6.59 -11.25
C THR A 160 -9.21 -5.84 -10.89
N GLU A 161 -10.31 -6.56 -10.63
CA GLU A 161 -11.59 -6.01 -10.21
C GLU A 161 -11.51 -5.37 -8.83
N GLU A 162 -10.88 -6.05 -7.85
CA GLU A 162 -10.69 -5.52 -6.49
C GLU A 162 -9.87 -4.24 -6.51
N ILE A 163 -8.76 -4.21 -7.25
CA ILE A 163 -7.90 -3.04 -7.39
C ILE A 163 -8.64 -1.89 -8.11
N ALA A 164 -9.34 -2.20 -9.21
CA ALA A 164 -10.10 -1.21 -9.97
C ALA A 164 -11.20 -0.56 -9.12
N GLN A 165 -11.92 -1.35 -8.33
CA GLN A 165 -12.93 -0.87 -7.40
C GLN A 165 -12.34 0.04 -6.32
N ALA A 166 -11.18 -0.34 -5.76
CA ALA A 166 -10.52 0.41 -4.70
C ALA A 166 -10.02 1.78 -5.17
N PHE A 167 -9.56 1.87 -6.44
CA PHE A 167 -9.06 3.13 -7.03
C PHE A 167 -10.11 3.88 -7.85
N LEU A 168 -11.36 3.45 -7.84
CA LEU A 168 -12.49 4.06 -8.56
C LEU A 168 -12.22 4.24 -10.06
N VAL A 169 -11.55 3.26 -10.67
CA VAL A 169 -11.29 3.18 -12.11
C VAL A 169 -12.02 1.99 -12.71
N THR A 170 -12.16 1.96 -14.04
CA THR A 170 -12.74 0.77 -14.70
C THR A 170 -11.75 -0.38 -14.71
N THR A 171 -12.24 -1.63 -14.63
CA THR A 171 -11.42 -2.84 -14.73
C THR A 171 -10.59 -2.85 -16.02
N ALA A 172 -11.18 -2.40 -17.14
CA ALA A 172 -10.49 -2.29 -18.42
C ALA A 172 -9.31 -1.30 -18.37
N THR A 173 -9.49 -0.14 -17.73
CA THR A 173 -8.42 0.85 -17.56
C THR A 173 -7.27 0.29 -16.73
N LEU A 174 -7.58 -0.39 -15.61
CA LEU A 174 -6.55 -0.98 -14.75
C LEU A 174 -5.81 -2.12 -15.46
N ALA A 175 -6.54 -3.02 -16.14
CA ALA A 175 -5.97 -4.10 -16.92
C ALA A 175 -4.99 -3.58 -17.98
N GLN A 176 -5.39 -2.54 -18.72
CA GLN A 176 -4.52 -1.91 -19.71
C GLN A 176 -3.26 -1.28 -19.07
N ARG A 177 -3.39 -0.70 -17.87
CA ARG A 177 -2.26 -0.16 -17.09
C ARG A 177 -1.26 -1.26 -16.72
N ILE A 178 -1.74 -2.40 -16.21
CA ILE A 178 -0.90 -3.56 -15.87
C ILE A 178 -0.20 -4.12 -17.12
N VAL A 179 -0.92 -4.32 -18.21
CA VAL A 179 -0.34 -4.82 -19.49
C VAL A 179 0.77 -3.89 -20.00
N ARG A 180 0.54 -2.56 -19.98
CA ARG A 180 1.56 -1.59 -20.39
C ARG A 180 2.77 -1.62 -19.48
N ALA A 181 2.58 -1.76 -18.16
CA ALA A 181 3.68 -1.84 -17.21
C ALA A 181 4.56 -3.07 -17.47
N LYS A 182 3.95 -4.25 -17.69
CA LYS A 182 4.67 -5.48 -18.04
C LYS A 182 5.41 -5.33 -19.38
N ALA A 183 4.80 -4.70 -20.36
CA ALA A 183 5.45 -4.40 -21.63
C ALA A 183 6.69 -3.49 -21.47
N VAL A 184 6.64 -2.50 -20.56
CA VAL A 184 7.81 -1.64 -20.23
C VAL A 184 8.91 -2.44 -19.56
N ILE A 185 8.58 -3.32 -18.59
CA ILE A 185 9.55 -4.19 -17.93
C ILE A 185 10.29 -5.03 -18.97
N ARG A 186 9.55 -5.67 -19.88
CA ARG A 186 10.13 -6.50 -20.96
C ARG A 186 10.94 -5.67 -21.95
N ALA A 187 10.40 -4.56 -22.46
CA ALA A 187 11.06 -3.72 -23.46
C ALA A 187 12.36 -3.11 -22.98
N LYS A 188 12.44 -2.76 -21.67
CA LYS A 188 13.64 -2.23 -21.04
C LYS A 188 14.58 -3.32 -20.47
N SER A 189 14.20 -4.60 -20.64
CA SER A 189 14.95 -5.74 -20.09
C SER A 189 15.30 -5.53 -18.61
N ILE A 190 14.33 -5.07 -17.80
CA ILE A 190 14.54 -4.80 -16.38
C ILE A 190 14.88 -6.12 -15.69
N PRO A 191 16.10 -6.24 -15.09
CA PRO A 191 16.55 -7.50 -14.54
C PRO A 191 15.76 -7.88 -13.28
N TYR A 192 15.43 -9.17 -13.14
CA TYR A 192 14.82 -9.75 -11.94
C TYR A 192 15.89 -10.02 -10.88
N GLN A 193 16.34 -8.95 -10.22
CA GLN A 193 17.38 -9.01 -9.20
C GLN A 193 17.17 -7.95 -8.13
N ALA A 194 17.70 -8.20 -6.93
CA ALA A 194 17.76 -7.18 -5.90
C ALA A 194 18.68 -6.03 -6.37
N PRO A 195 18.37 -4.77 -6.03
CA PRO A 195 19.23 -3.64 -6.36
C PRO A 195 20.58 -3.78 -5.68
N ALA A 196 21.62 -3.24 -6.32
CA ALA A 196 22.94 -3.15 -5.70
C ALA A 196 22.89 -2.30 -4.42
N SER A 197 23.81 -2.54 -3.47
CA SER A 197 23.80 -1.90 -2.16
C SER A 197 23.77 -0.36 -2.23
N HIS A 198 24.38 0.24 -3.25
CA HIS A 198 24.38 1.70 -3.44
C HIS A 198 23.04 2.24 -4.00
N GLU A 199 22.26 1.42 -4.70
CA GLU A 199 20.94 1.76 -5.25
C GLU A 199 19.83 1.49 -4.23
N LEU A 200 20.08 0.58 -3.28
CA LEU A 200 19.07 0.09 -2.33
C LEU A 200 18.30 1.22 -1.61
N PRO A 201 18.93 2.31 -1.10
CA PRO A 201 18.16 3.36 -0.42
C PRO A 201 17.11 4.03 -1.32
N ALA A 202 17.49 4.39 -2.56
CA ALA A 202 16.58 5.03 -3.51
C ALA A 202 15.48 4.08 -3.98
N ARG A 203 15.83 2.83 -4.24
CA ARG A 203 14.88 1.79 -4.68
C ARG A 203 13.91 1.41 -3.55
N LEU A 204 14.40 1.29 -2.32
CA LEU A 204 13.57 1.07 -1.14
C LEU A 204 12.61 2.25 -0.92
N GLY A 205 13.07 3.48 -1.10
CA GLY A 205 12.21 4.67 -1.05
C GLY A 205 11.02 4.59 -2.00
N ALA A 206 11.21 4.10 -3.22
CA ALA A 206 10.12 3.89 -4.17
C ALA A 206 9.13 2.82 -3.70
N VAL A 207 9.60 1.70 -3.14
CA VAL A 207 8.75 0.65 -2.56
C VAL A 207 7.93 1.20 -1.39
N LEU A 208 8.58 1.90 -0.46
CA LEU A 208 7.90 2.52 0.70
C LEU A 208 6.83 3.51 0.26
N HIS A 209 7.14 4.30 -0.78
CA HIS A 209 6.16 5.24 -1.33
C HIS A 209 4.92 4.53 -1.90
N VAL A 210 5.10 3.44 -2.62
CA VAL A 210 3.99 2.62 -3.15
C VAL A 210 3.14 2.06 -2.00
N VAL A 211 3.76 1.46 -0.97
CA VAL A 211 3.05 0.93 0.21
C VAL A 211 2.27 2.04 0.91
N TYR A 212 2.86 3.23 1.07
CA TYR A 212 2.20 4.39 1.65
C TYR A 212 1.01 4.89 0.82
N LEU A 213 1.12 4.90 -0.52
CA LEU A 213 0.00 5.27 -1.40
C LEU A 213 -1.17 4.28 -1.28
N VAL A 214 -0.87 2.98 -1.19
CA VAL A 214 -1.89 1.94 -0.96
C VAL A 214 -2.57 2.16 0.39
N PHE A 215 -1.79 2.43 1.45
CA PHE A 215 -2.33 2.73 2.77
C PHE A 215 -3.27 3.94 2.74
N ASN A 216 -2.83 5.05 2.17
CA ASN A 216 -3.63 6.27 2.10
C ASN A 216 -4.94 6.10 1.32
N ALA A 217 -4.92 5.32 0.23
CA ALA A 217 -6.13 5.00 -0.51
C ALA A 217 -7.17 4.26 0.36
N GLY A 218 -6.70 3.34 1.22
CA GLY A 218 -7.53 2.63 2.19
C GLY A 218 -7.93 3.44 3.41
N TYR A 219 -7.02 4.30 3.86
CA TYR A 219 -7.20 5.13 5.04
C TYR A 219 -8.18 6.29 4.82
N SER A 220 -8.15 6.91 3.65
CA SER A 220 -9.04 8.02 3.27
C SER A 220 -10.39 7.55 2.70
N GLY A 221 -10.50 6.29 2.30
CA GLY A 221 -11.68 5.74 1.63
C GLY A 221 -12.77 5.25 2.59
N HIS A 222 -14.02 5.25 2.09
CA HIS A 222 -15.16 4.66 2.77
C HIS A 222 -15.08 3.12 2.73
N THR A 223 -15.85 2.46 3.55
CA THR A 223 -15.94 1.01 3.86
C THR A 223 -15.39 -0.01 2.85
N LYS A 224 -15.47 0.26 1.53
CA LYS A 224 -14.95 -0.65 0.49
C LYS A 224 -13.44 -0.55 0.26
N ALA A 225 -12.83 0.59 0.55
CA ALA A 225 -11.38 0.80 0.44
C ALA A 225 -10.63 0.41 1.74
N ALA A 226 -11.34 0.16 2.84
CA ALA A 226 -10.76 -0.22 4.13
C ALA A 226 -9.87 -1.47 4.05
N THR A 227 -10.10 -2.36 3.08
CA THR A 227 -9.25 -3.52 2.83
C THR A 227 -7.84 -3.16 2.38
N LEU A 228 -7.64 -2.00 1.72
CA LEU A 228 -6.32 -1.56 1.25
C LEU A 228 -5.38 -1.16 2.38
N SER A 229 -5.87 -0.52 3.45
CA SER A 229 -5.01 -0.18 4.58
C SER A 229 -4.52 -1.43 5.33
N VAL A 230 -5.42 -2.42 5.48
CA VAL A 230 -5.06 -3.73 6.06
C VAL A 230 -4.02 -4.42 5.17
N GLU A 231 -4.20 -4.38 3.86
CA GLU A 231 -3.26 -4.96 2.90
C GLU A 231 -1.91 -4.22 2.90
N ALA A 232 -1.91 -2.89 2.98
CA ALA A 232 -0.69 -2.10 3.10
C ALA A 232 0.10 -2.43 4.39
N ILE A 233 -0.60 -2.62 5.52
CA ILE A 233 0.03 -3.05 6.78
C ILE A 233 0.62 -4.46 6.61
N ARG A 234 -0.11 -5.38 5.96
CA ARG A 234 0.41 -6.72 5.64
C ARG A 234 1.67 -6.66 4.79
N LEU A 235 1.68 -5.82 3.75
CA LEU A 235 2.87 -5.56 2.93
C LEU A 235 4.03 -4.97 3.74
N GLY A 236 3.73 -4.01 4.60
CA GLY A 236 4.71 -3.41 5.50
C GLY A 236 5.38 -4.43 6.41
N ARG A 237 4.62 -5.39 6.97
CA ARG A 237 5.16 -6.50 7.77
C ARG A 237 6.05 -7.42 6.94
N VAL A 238 5.57 -7.83 5.76
CA VAL A 238 6.38 -8.64 4.84
C VAL A 238 7.70 -7.93 4.50
N LEU A 239 7.62 -6.63 4.21
CA LEU A 239 8.81 -5.86 3.88
C LEU A 239 9.75 -5.69 5.10
N PHE A 240 9.20 -5.60 6.30
CA PHE A 240 9.97 -5.55 7.54
C PHE A 240 10.69 -6.87 7.82
N ASP A 241 10.04 -8.02 7.62
CA ASP A 241 10.64 -9.35 7.78
C ASP A 241 11.82 -9.53 6.81
N LEU A 242 11.65 -9.08 5.56
CA LEU A 242 12.65 -9.20 4.50
C LEU A 242 13.79 -8.16 4.60
N LEU A 243 13.47 -6.94 4.98
CA LEU A 243 14.37 -5.78 4.98
C LEU A 243 14.13 -4.92 6.22
N PRO A 244 14.64 -5.29 7.40
CA PRO A 244 14.42 -4.56 8.65
C PRO A 244 15.20 -3.23 8.71
N GLN A 245 14.95 -2.35 7.73
CA GLN A 245 15.55 -1.02 7.67
C GLN A 245 14.76 0.00 8.50
N PRO A 246 15.40 1.05 9.03
CA PRO A 246 14.72 2.05 9.88
C PRO A 246 13.48 2.67 9.24
N GLU A 247 13.53 3.02 7.95
CA GLU A 247 12.37 3.62 7.26
C GLU A 247 11.26 2.61 6.96
N VAL A 248 11.56 1.31 6.89
CA VAL A 248 10.53 0.24 6.83
C VAL A 248 9.79 0.16 8.17
N MET A 249 10.56 0.16 9.29
CA MET A 249 9.99 0.22 10.65
C MET A 249 9.16 1.49 10.84
N GLY A 250 9.68 2.63 10.39
CA GLY A 250 8.98 3.93 10.46
C GLY A 250 7.67 3.92 9.69
N LEU A 251 7.65 3.42 8.45
CA LEU A 251 6.42 3.34 7.66
C LEU A 251 5.41 2.38 8.28
N LEU A 252 5.83 1.19 8.71
CA LEU A 252 4.95 0.23 9.37
C LEU A 252 4.38 0.79 10.67
N GLY A 253 5.23 1.42 11.50
CA GLY A 253 4.82 2.11 12.73
C GLY A 253 3.79 3.22 12.45
N LEU A 254 4.03 4.06 11.43
CA LEU A 254 3.10 5.11 11.01
C LEU A 254 1.73 4.53 10.62
N MET A 255 1.73 3.48 9.79
CA MET A 255 0.49 2.85 9.34
C MET A 255 -0.30 2.24 10.52
N LEU A 256 0.38 1.55 11.43
CA LEU A 256 -0.24 0.97 12.63
C LEU A 256 -0.83 2.04 13.54
N LEU A 257 -0.08 3.10 13.85
CA LEU A 257 -0.52 4.21 14.69
C LEU A 257 -1.71 4.96 14.10
N GLN A 258 -1.75 5.13 12.79
CA GLN A 258 -2.89 5.75 12.12
C GLN A 258 -4.10 4.82 12.07
N GLU A 259 -3.90 3.53 11.73
CA GLU A 259 -4.97 2.54 11.65
C GLU A 259 -5.61 2.27 13.01
N SER A 260 -4.83 2.35 14.09
CA SER A 260 -5.32 2.15 15.46
C SER A 260 -6.54 3.02 15.82
N ARG A 261 -6.66 4.19 15.18
CA ARG A 261 -7.73 5.16 15.42
C ARG A 261 -8.93 5.02 14.49
N ARG A 262 -8.92 4.03 13.58
CA ARG A 262 -9.96 3.88 12.53
C ARG A 262 -11.38 3.91 13.10
N ALA A 263 -11.64 3.18 14.18
CA ALA A 263 -12.96 3.09 14.81
C ALA A 263 -13.48 4.43 15.38
N ALA A 264 -12.55 5.35 15.73
CA ALA A 264 -12.88 6.64 16.35
C ALA A 264 -12.91 7.82 15.35
N ARG A 265 -12.56 7.59 14.07
CA ARG A 265 -12.35 8.69 13.10
C ARG A 265 -13.61 9.24 12.47
N CYS A 266 -14.66 8.45 12.41
CA CYS A 266 -15.91 8.84 11.79
C CYS A 266 -17.10 8.45 12.65
N THR A 267 -18.17 9.24 12.58
CA THR A 267 -19.48 8.86 13.15
C THR A 267 -20.12 7.73 12.31
N LEU A 268 -21.21 7.17 12.80
CA LEU A 268 -21.99 6.16 12.05
C LEU A 268 -22.52 6.70 10.72
N GLU A 269 -22.76 8.01 10.65
CA GLU A 269 -23.22 8.73 9.45
C GLU A 269 -22.05 9.07 8.49
N GLY A 270 -20.80 8.73 8.86
CA GLY A 270 -19.61 8.96 8.06
C GLY A 270 -19.05 10.39 8.16
N GLU A 271 -19.40 11.15 9.20
CA GLU A 271 -18.80 12.45 9.47
C GLU A 271 -17.43 12.31 10.12
N MET A 272 -16.49 13.16 9.71
CA MET A 272 -15.13 13.15 10.25
C MET A 272 -15.09 13.73 11.67
N ILE A 273 -14.42 13.00 12.58
CA ILE A 273 -14.15 13.42 13.97
C ILE A 273 -12.69 13.85 14.05
N LEU A 274 -12.45 15.08 14.54
CA LEU A 274 -11.09 15.57 14.76
C LEU A 274 -10.38 14.76 15.86
N ILE A 275 -9.07 14.68 15.79
CA ILE A 275 -8.28 13.83 16.69
C ILE A 275 -8.51 14.17 18.17
N ASP A 276 -8.75 15.44 18.49
CA ASP A 276 -9.00 15.92 19.85
C ASP A 276 -10.39 15.51 20.36
N ASP A 277 -11.35 15.30 19.45
CA ASP A 277 -12.73 14.92 19.74
C ASP A 277 -12.94 13.39 19.67
N GLN A 278 -11.91 12.60 19.29
CA GLN A 278 -12.00 11.15 19.18
C GLN A 278 -12.07 10.46 20.54
N ASP A 279 -12.97 9.48 20.65
CA ASP A 279 -12.98 8.57 21.79
C ASP A 279 -11.77 7.64 21.76
N ARG A 280 -10.79 7.91 22.62
CA ARG A 280 -9.54 7.15 22.73
C ARG A 280 -9.74 5.74 23.27
N SER A 281 -10.89 5.41 23.86
CA SER A 281 -11.22 4.05 24.31
C SER A 281 -11.43 3.10 23.12
N LEU A 282 -11.79 3.64 21.96
CA LEU A 282 -11.97 2.89 20.72
C LEU A 282 -10.65 2.65 19.96
N TRP A 283 -9.55 3.22 20.42
CA TRP A 283 -8.25 3.05 19.77
C TRP A 283 -7.68 1.65 20.04
N ASN A 284 -7.17 1.00 18.99
CA ASN A 284 -6.57 -0.33 19.08
C ASN A 284 -5.21 -0.27 19.79
N ARG A 285 -5.17 -0.75 21.03
CA ARG A 285 -3.98 -0.68 21.90
C ARG A 285 -2.84 -1.56 21.42
N ASP A 286 -3.13 -2.71 20.80
CA ASP A 286 -2.09 -3.62 20.29
C ASP A 286 -1.35 -2.95 19.12
N GLN A 287 -2.08 -2.33 18.19
CA GLN A 287 -1.47 -1.56 17.09
C GLN A 287 -0.66 -0.36 17.58
N ILE A 288 -1.12 0.31 18.62
CA ILE A 288 -0.38 1.43 19.23
C ILE A 288 0.92 0.91 19.82
N THR A 289 0.89 -0.15 20.61
CA THR A 289 2.08 -0.71 21.27
C THR A 289 3.11 -1.17 20.24
N GLU A 290 2.68 -1.92 19.22
CA GLU A 290 3.54 -2.35 18.10
C GLU A 290 4.12 -1.15 17.34
N GLY A 291 3.27 -0.17 17.01
CA GLY A 291 3.66 1.01 16.26
C GLY A 291 4.68 1.88 16.97
N ILE A 292 4.52 2.08 18.29
CA ILE A 292 5.48 2.81 19.14
C ILE A 292 6.82 2.07 19.18
N ALA A 293 6.81 0.76 19.45
CA ALA A 293 8.03 -0.04 19.53
C ALA A 293 8.85 0.00 18.22
N LEU A 294 8.19 -0.11 17.07
CA LEU A 294 8.82 0.01 15.76
C LEU A 294 9.42 1.41 15.54
N THR A 295 8.68 2.45 15.91
CA THR A 295 9.11 3.85 15.76
C THR A 295 10.34 4.14 16.63
N GLU A 296 10.35 3.71 17.89
CA GLU A 296 11.48 3.85 18.78
C GLU A 296 12.72 3.12 18.27
N ASN A 297 12.56 1.88 17.78
CA ASN A 297 13.66 1.10 17.22
C ASN A 297 14.25 1.79 15.99
N ALA A 298 13.40 2.35 15.12
CA ALA A 298 13.85 3.15 13.98
C ALA A 298 14.65 4.38 14.42
N LEU A 299 14.15 5.14 15.42
CA LEU A 299 14.83 6.33 15.96
C LEU A 299 16.17 6.00 16.62
N ARG A 300 16.27 4.89 17.36
CA ARG A 300 17.52 4.42 17.99
C ARG A 300 18.63 4.13 16.98
N SER A 301 18.27 3.79 15.74
CA SER A 301 19.24 3.54 14.66
C SER A 301 20.06 4.78 14.26
N ARG A 302 19.55 5.99 14.54
CA ARG A 302 20.08 7.29 14.10
C ARG A 302 20.22 7.44 12.58
N ARG A 303 19.64 6.53 11.78
CA ARG A 303 19.59 6.53 10.30
C ARG A 303 18.15 6.51 9.81
N PHE A 304 17.32 7.34 10.39
CA PHE A 304 15.90 7.45 10.09
C PHE A 304 15.63 8.56 9.06
N GLY A 305 14.49 8.49 8.41
CA GLY A 305 14.02 9.46 7.42
C GLY A 305 12.61 9.97 7.73
N ALA A 306 11.89 10.32 6.67
CA ALA A 306 10.62 11.01 6.79
C ALA A 306 9.49 10.15 7.38
N TYR A 307 9.40 8.86 7.05
CA TYR A 307 8.36 7.99 7.60
C TYR A 307 8.52 7.77 9.09
N THR A 308 9.76 7.59 9.56
CA THR A 308 10.03 7.46 11.00
C THR A 308 9.64 8.71 11.77
N LEU A 309 9.90 9.91 11.24
CA LEU A 309 9.51 11.17 11.90
C LEU A 309 7.98 11.37 11.90
N GLN A 310 7.30 11.02 10.82
CA GLN A 310 5.83 11.03 10.78
C GLN A 310 5.23 10.01 11.79
N ALA A 311 5.85 8.83 11.92
CA ALA A 311 5.47 7.85 12.92
C ALA A 311 5.68 8.38 14.35
N ALA A 312 6.79 9.08 14.60
CA ALA A 312 7.06 9.69 15.90
C ALA A 312 6.01 10.75 16.27
N ILE A 313 5.59 11.60 15.31
CA ILE A 313 4.49 12.55 15.55
C ILE A 313 3.18 11.80 15.88
N ALA A 314 2.87 10.73 15.14
CA ALA A 314 1.69 9.92 15.43
C ALA A 314 1.77 9.20 16.79
N ALA A 315 2.97 8.79 17.21
CA ALA A 315 3.22 8.17 18.51
C ALA A 315 2.95 9.15 19.67
N VAL A 316 3.42 10.40 19.57
CA VAL A 316 3.13 11.44 20.60
C VAL A 316 1.62 11.60 20.81
N HIS A 317 0.82 11.58 19.74
CA HIS A 317 -0.64 11.61 19.87
C HIS A 317 -1.21 10.33 20.51
N ALA A 318 -0.66 9.17 20.17
CA ALA A 318 -1.15 7.88 20.63
C ALA A 318 -0.81 7.58 22.11
N GLU A 319 0.33 8.09 22.60
CA GLU A 319 0.79 7.95 23.98
C GLU A 319 0.05 8.87 24.94
N SER A 320 -0.45 10.00 24.44
CA SER A 320 -1.12 11.00 25.29
C SER A 320 -2.43 10.44 25.84
N ALA A 321 -2.61 10.54 27.15
CA ALA A 321 -3.82 10.06 27.83
C ALA A 321 -5.08 10.87 27.44
N SER A 322 -4.91 12.14 27.08
CA SER A 322 -5.98 13.05 26.65
C SER A 322 -5.44 14.06 25.64
N PRO A 323 -6.30 14.76 24.88
CA PRO A 323 -5.86 15.85 24.00
C PRO A 323 -5.03 16.92 24.69
N ALA A 324 -5.42 17.29 25.91
CA ALA A 324 -4.71 18.30 26.69
C ALA A 324 -3.32 17.84 27.19
N ALA A 325 -3.07 16.54 27.25
CA ALA A 325 -1.78 15.95 27.62
C ALA A 325 -0.83 15.75 26.44
N THR A 326 -1.24 16.10 25.22
CA THR A 326 -0.40 15.96 24.02
C THR A 326 0.77 16.93 24.08
N ASP A 327 2.01 16.41 23.93
CA ASP A 327 3.22 17.25 23.91
C ASP A 327 3.38 17.94 22.54
N TRP A 328 2.70 19.07 22.40
CA TRP A 328 2.75 19.86 21.17
C TRP A 328 4.11 20.49 20.91
N HIS A 329 4.92 20.75 21.98
CA HIS A 329 6.30 21.20 21.80
C HIS A 329 7.14 20.16 21.09
N GLN A 330 7.06 18.90 21.54
CA GLN A 330 7.75 17.77 20.88
C GLN A 330 7.29 17.61 19.44
N ILE A 331 5.98 17.74 19.15
CA ILE A 331 5.44 17.67 17.80
C ILE A 331 6.04 18.76 16.89
N VAL A 332 6.16 20.00 17.38
CA VAL A 332 6.79 21.11 16.61
C VAL A 332 8.24 20.77 16.28
N LEU A 333 9.03 20.28 17.25
CA LEU A 333 10.42 19.88 17.02
C LEU A 333 10.56 18.73 16.00
N LEU A 334 9.64 17.77 16.03
CA LEU A 334 9.60 16.67 15.05
C LEU A 334 9.27 17.18 13.65
N TYR A 335 8.34 18.14 13.52
CA TYR A 335 8.07 18.79 12.23
C TYR A 335 9.26 19.62 11.72
N ASP A 336 9.99 20.32 12.59
CA ASP A 336 11.23 21.03 12.23
C ASP A 336 12.24 20.06 11.64
N ARG A 337 12.40 18.89 12.27
CA ARG A 337 13.31 17.87 11.79
C ARG A 337 12.84 17.25 10.47
N LEU A 338 11.53 17.03 10.33
CA LEU A 338 10.93 16.49 9.09
C LEU A 338 11.14 17.46 7.92
N LEU A 339 10.92 18.76 8.11
CA LEU A 339 11.15 19.78 7.10
C LEU A 339 12.61 19.89 6.67
N ALA A 340 13.56 19.67 7.59
CA ALA A 340 14.98 19.63 7.25
C ALA A 340 15.37 18.43 6.36
N ILE A 341 14.63 17.32 6.42
CA ILE A 341 14.86 16.12 5.61
C ILE A 341 14.06 16.16 4.31
N GLN A 342 12.79 16.56 4.39
CA GLN A 342 11.83 16.58 3.28
C GLN A 342 11.01 17.87 3.32
N PRO A 343 11.51 18.96 2.72
CA PRO A 343 10.75 20.20 2.58
C PRO A 343 9.44 19.96 1.82
N SER A 344 8.33 20.40 2.42
CA SER A 344 6.99 20.24 1.81
C SER A 344 6.04 21.31 2.36
N PRO A 345 5.29 22.04 1.51
CA PRO A 345 4.31 23.02 1.95
C PRO A 345 3.22 22.41 2.85
N VAL A 346 2.85 21.16 2.63
CA VAL A 346 1.87 20.45 3.46
C VAL A 346 2.44 20.16 4.85
N VAL A 347 3.72 19.80 4.95
CA VAL A 347 4.39 19.61 6.23
C VAL A 347 4.54 20.94 6.96
N GLU A 348 4.86 22.04 6.25
CA GLU A 348 4.88 23.39 6.82
C GLU A 348 3.51 23.80 7.36
N LEU A 349 2.42 23.47 6.67
CA LEU A 349 1.05 23.72 7.13
C LEU A 349 0.75 22.95 8.41
N ASN A 350 1.08 21.67 8.46
CA ASN A 350 0.84 20.84 9.65
C ASN A 350 1.67 21.35 10.85
N ARG A 351 2.92 21.78 10.60
CA ARG A 351 3.74 22.46 11.60
C ARG A 351 3.09 23.74 12.10
N ALA A 352 2.56 24.57 11.20
CA ALA A 352 1.90 25.83 11.58
C ALA A 352 0.68 25.59 12.50
N VAL A 353 -0.08 24.52 12.25
CA VAL A 353 -1.18 24.10 13.13
C VAL A 353 -0.65 23.65 14.50
N ALA A 354 0.44 22.88 14.56
CA ALA A 354 1.06 22.48 15.81
C ALA A 354 1.59 23.69 16.61
N VAL A 355 2.22 24.66 15.94
CA VAL A 355 2.66 25.94 16.53
C VAL A 355 1.45 26.72 17.06
N ALA A 356 0.32 26.76 16.33
CA ALA A 356 -0.89 27.44 16.79
C ALA A 356 -1.45 26.87 18.10
N ILE A 357 -1.28 25.58 18.32
CA ILE A 357 -1.73 24.94 19.55
C ILE A 357 -0.72 25.17 20.69
N HIS A 358 0.57 25.10 20.37
CA HIS A 358 1.65 25.25 21.36
C HIS A 358 1.91 26.71 21.76
N GLU A 359 1.97 27.63 20.79
CA GLU A 359 2.40 29.03 20.99
C GLU A 359 1.25 30.06 20.91
N GLY A 360 0.06 29.61 20.50
CA GLY A 360 -1.12 30.44 20.31
C GLY A 360 -1.56 30.60 18.85
N PRO A 361 -2.88 30.87 18.65
CA PRO A 361 -3.48 30.91 17.32
C PRO A 361 -2.94 32.05 16.43
N GLU A 362 -2.51 33.18 17.01
CA GLU A 362 -1.92 34.32 16.27
C GLU A 362 -0.64 33.88 15.53
N ARG A 363 0.22 33.14 16.24
CA ARG A 363 1.49 32.68 15.69
C ARG A 363 1.29 31.70 14.55
N GLY A 364 0.36 30.73 14.74
CA GLY A 364 0.01 29.76 13.68
C GLY A 364 -0.64 30.44 12.49
N LEU A 365 -1.55 31.38 12.69
CA LEU A 365 -2.21 32.12 11.62
C LEU A 365 -1.20 32.86 10.73
N ALA A 366 -0.24 33.55 11.32
CA ALA A 366 0.81 34.23 10.58
C ALA A 366 1.61 33.27 9.68
N LEU A 367 1.90 32.04 10.15
CA LEU A 367 2.58 31.01 9.35
C LEU A 367 1.70 30.51 8.21
N VAL A 368 0.42 30.24 8.45
CA VAL A 368 -0.53 29.79 7.42
C VAL A 368 -0.72 30.87 6.35
N GLU A 369 -0.87 32.14 6.73
CA GLU A 369 -1.00 33.24 5.81
C GLU A 369 0.26 33.44 4.95
N ALA A 370 1.45 33.28 5.53
CA ALA A 370 2.70 33.30 4.79
C ALA A 370 2.79 32.18 3.74
N LEU A 371 2.31 30.97 4.07
CA LEU A 371 2.25 29.85 3.12
C LEU A 371 1.27 30.11 1.97
N LEU A 372 0.09 30.62 2.28
CA LEU A 372 -0.91 30.97 1.26
C LEU A 372 -0.40 32.10 0.35
N ALA A 373 0.32 33.08 0.91
CA ALA A 373 0.91 34.18 0.13
C ALA A 373 2.01 33.72 -0.84
N LYS A 374 2.72 32.61 -0.55
CA LYS A 374 3.67 31.98 -1.49
C LYS A 374 2.97 31.34 -2.70
N GLY A 375 1.66 31.12 -2.65
CA GLY A 375 0.86 30.53 -3.74
C GLY A 375 0.86 29.02 -3.82
N GLU A 376 1.66 28.32 -3.02
CA GLU A 376 1.84 26.86 -3.12
C GLU A 376 0.61 26.05 -2.68
N LEU A 377 -0.18 26.55 -1.72
CA LEU A 377 -1.35 25.87 -1.12
C LEU A 377 -2.69 26.53 -1.44
N VAL A 378 -2.76 27.45 -2.40
CA VAL A 378 -4.01 28.16 -2.77
C VAL A 378 -5.12 27.21 -3.22
N GLY A 379 -4.79 26.13 -3.91
CA GLY A 379 -5.73 25.09 -4.34
C GLY A 379 -5.96 23.98 -3.30
N TYR A 380 -5.41 24.10 -2.10
CA TYR A 380 -5.48 23.04 -1.07
C TYR A 380 -6.48 23.41 0.03
N HIS A 381 -7.64 22.75 0.03
CA HIS A 381 -8.76 23.07 0.92
C HIS A 381 -8.38 23.04 2.41
N LEU A 382 -7.48 22.16 2.84
CA LEU A 382 -7.06 22.07 4.24
C LEU A 382 -6.27 23.30 4.72
N ALA A 383 -5.55 24.01 3.83
CA ALA A 383 -4.88 25.26 4.20
C ALA A 383 -5.90 26.36 4.51
N HIS A 384 -6.97 26.45 3.72
CA HIS A 384 -8.05 27.40 3.96
C HIS A 384 -8.89 27.01 5.20
N ALA A 385 -9.10 25.71 5.44
CA ALA A 385 -9.77 25.22 6.64
C ALA A 385 -8.95 25.53 7.92
N ALA A 386 -7.63 25.36 7.88
CA ALA A 386 -6.75 25.72 8.99
C ALA A 386 -6.77 27.22 9.25
N ARG A 387 -6.67 28.06 8.18
CA ARG A 387 -6.83 29.52 8.32
C ARG A 387 -8.16 29.90 8.95
N ALA A 388 -9.26 29.27 8.48
CA ALA A 388 -10.59 29.52 8.99
C ALA A 388 -10.72 29.20 10.50
N ASP A 389 -10.23 28.03 10.93
CA ASP A 389 -10.27 27.66 12.35
C ASP A 389 -9.45 28.62 13.24
N LEU A 390 -8.26 29.03 12.77
CA LEU A 390 -7.42 29.97 13.49
C LEU A 390 -8.05 31.38 13.58
N CYS A 391 -8.65 31.87 12.50
CA CYS A 391 -9.43 33.12 12.51
C CYS A 391 -10.61 33.03 13.48
N ARG A 392 -11.36 31.91 13.47
CA ARG A 392 -12.48 31.66 14.39
C ARG A 392 -12.02 31.68 15.86
N ARG A 393 -10.88 31.07 16.17
CA ARG A 393 -10.28 31.05 17.53
C ARG A 393 -9.82 32.44 17.98
N LEU A 394 -9.60 33.35 17.05
CA LEU A 394 -9.23 34.76 17.28
C LEU A 394 -10.42 35.73 17.20
N ASP A 395 -11.63 35.19 17.14
CA ASP A 395 -12.89 35.95 16.99
C ASP A 395 -12.96 36.82 15.70
N ARG A 396 -12.15 36.48 14.67
CA ARG A 396 -12.15 37.12 13.35
C ARG A 396 -13.18 36.41 12.44
N LEU A 397 -14.46 36.53 12.78
CA LEU A 397 -15.53 35.68 12.25
C LEU A 397 -15.77 35.84 10.74
N ASP A 398 -15.66 37.08 10.20
CA ASP A 398 -15.87 37.34 8.76
C ASP A 398 -14.77 36.67 7.93
N GLU A 399 -13.53 36.73 8.38
CA GLU A 399 -12.39 36.09 7.71
C GLU A 399 -12.45 34.57 7.83
N ALA A 400 -12.89 34.05 8.97
CA ALA A 400 -13.12 32.63 9.18
C ALA A 400 -14.17 32.10 8.21
N ARG A 401 -15.30 32.80 8.05
CA ARG A 401 -16.37 32.45 7.10
C ARG A 401 -15.85 32.41 5.67
N ALA A 402 -15.20 33.48 5.21
CA ALA A 402 -14.66 33.55 3.85
C ALA A 402 -13.66 32.40 3.56
N SER A 403 -12.84 32.05 4.56
CA SER A 403 -11.88 30.95 4.45
C SER A 403 -12.56 29.57 4.42
N TYR A 404 -13.61 29.34 5.23
CA TYR A 404 -14.41 28.09 5.17
C TYR A 404 -15.16 27.95 3.85
N GLU A 405 -15.72 29.03 3.29
CA GLU A 405 -16.36 29.02 1.97
C GLU A 405 -15.37 28.65 0.87
N THR A 406 -14.16 29.22 0.92
CA THR A 406 -13.07 28.86 0.01
C THR A 406 -12.70 27.38 0.15
N ALA A 407 -12.51 26.89 1.39
CA ALA A 407 -12.22 25.48 1.65
C ALA A 407 -13.33 24.57 1.08
N LEU A 408 -14.61 24.92 1.29
CA LEU A 408 -15.76 24.16 0.79
C LEU A 408 -15.80 24.09 -0.73
N SER A 409 -15.45 25.17 -1.43
CA SER A 409 -15.38 25.20 -2.90
C SER A 409 -14.30 24.28 -3.47
N LEU A 410 -13.23 24.03 -2.72
CA LEU A 410 -12.09 23.19 -3.10
C LEU A 410 -12.23 21.73 -2.63
N ALA A 411 -13.02 21.48 -1.58
CA ALA A 411 -13.21 20.16 -1.01
C ALA A 411 -13.99 19.23 -1.97
N ARG A 412 -13.42 18.06 -2.25
CA ARG A 412 -13.99 17.08 -3.19
C ARG A 412 -14.65 15.88 -2.51
N GLN A 413 -14.23 15.55 -1.29
CA GLN A 413 -14.74 14.40 -0.55
C GLN A 413 -15.95 14.80 0.29
N GLU A 414 -16.99 13.98 0.28
CA GLU A 414 -18.24 14.26 0.96
C GLU A 414 -18.10 14.43 2.49
N PRO A 415 -17.29 13.63 3.23
CA PRO A 415 -17.09 13.84 4.66
C PRO A 415 -16.46 15.20 4.99
N GLU A 416 -15.49 15.64 4.18
CA GLU A 416 -14.82 16.93 4.33
C GLU A 416 -15.80 18.07 4.09
N ARG A 417 -16.64 17.94 3.05
CA ARG A 417 -17.68 18.93 2.73
C ARG A 417 -18.70 19.07 3.84
N ARG A 418 -19.19 17.94 4.42
CA ARG A 418 -20.13 17.94 5.55
C ARG A 418 -19.53 18.62 6.78
N PHE A 419 -18.27 18.31 7.08
CA PHE A 419 -17.56 18.97 8.18
C PHE A 419 -17.50 20.49 7.99
N LEU A 420 -17.12 20.97 6.79
CA LEU A 420 -17.01 22.41 6.50
C LEU A 420 -18.38 23.10 6.53
N LEU A 421 -19.43 22.47 6.02
CA LEU A 421 -20.81 23.00 6.09
C LEU A 421 -21.28 23.15 7.54
N ARG A 422 -21.02 22.14 8.40
CA ARG A 422 -21.34 22.22 9.82
C ARG A 422 -20.61 23.40 10.48
N ARG A 423 -19.32 23.59 10.21
CA ARG A 423 -18.54 24.74 10.74
C ARG A 423 -19.13 26.10 10.30
N LEU A 424 -19.56 26.21 9.05
CA LEU A 424 -20.24 27.41 8.55
C LEU A 424 -21.61 27.66 9.24
N ASP A 425 -22.38 26.60 9.52
CA ASP A 425 -23.67 26.73 10.22
C ASP A 425 -23.50 27.09 11.70
N GLU A 426 -22.47 26.59 12.38
CA GLU A 426 -22.12 26.98 13.75
C GLU A 426 -21.83 28.47 13.87
N MET A 427 -21.30 29.11 12.84
CA MET A 427 -20.97 30.54 12.80
C MET A 427 -22.15 31.48 12.46
N LYS A 428 -23.33 30.92 12.15
CA LYS A 428 -24.57 31.70 11.95
C LYS A 428 -25.32 31.96 13.25
N LYS A 429 -24.96 31.24 14.31
CA LYS A 429 -25.55 31.34 15.64
C LYS A 429 -24.80 32.30 16.53
#